data_e98b4df2adc84c3c87c8a09b35f40141
#
_entry.id   e98b4df2adc84c3c87c8a09b35f40141
#
_cell.length_a   1.000
_cell.length_b   1.000
_cell.length_c   1.000
_cell.angle_alpha   90.00
_cell.angle_beta   90.00
_cell.angle_gamma   90.00
#
_symmetry.space_group_name_H-M   'P 1'
#
loop_
_entity.id
_entity.type
_entity.pdbx_description
1 polymer ?
#
loop_
_entity_poly.entity_id
_entity_poly.type
_entity_poly.pdbx_seq_one_letter_code
_entity_poly.pdbx_strand_id
1 'polypeptide(L)'
;QAYVAARTERAERTKALSMLASSFGVGTVIGPATAHYFLFPPFGLAGPLIMFAAFGVAVLIALHVQLPNDTPRFEARGAIAAYPNSASMNSPDTEDVDGDALGSVLPASEVRLPWRDERMASWLIAGLIGGHAQAIILGVVGFLVRDRLGLHDRPWEAVQASGLVMLIGAMATLLAQWGLIPMLSLAARSSVLLGAILALLGTILTGISHDFYGISTGFAIASLGFGLFRPGFTAGASLAVRRHEQGDVAGKIASINGAAYIVAPAVGVALFNYWEPATFILISASLLFLIIWGRRALVLPETAV
;
A
#
# COMPACT_ATOMS: atom_id res chain seq x y z
N GLN A 1 -14.36 1.40 -4.48
CA GLN A 1 -14.48 -0.04 -4.16
C GLN A 1 -15.94 -0.42 -3.84
N ALA A 2 -16.59 0.28 -2.90
CA ALA A 2 -17.98 0.01 -2.52
C ALA A 2 -18.95 0.05 -3.72
N TYR A 3 -18.84 1.05 -4.59
CA TYR A 3 -19.64 1.18 -5.80
C TYR A 3 -19.49 -0.03 -6.76
N VAL A 4 -18.25 -0.48 -6.98
CA VAL A 4 -17.95 -1.64 -7.81
C VAL A 4 -18.51 -2.92 -7.17
N ALA A 5 -18.32 -3.09 -5.87
CA ALA A 5 -18.81 -4.24 -5.13
C ALA A 5 -20.34 -4.35 -5.15
N ALA A 6 -21.05 -3.20 -5.09
CA ALA A 6 -22.52 -3.16 -5.13
C ALA A 6 -23.12 -3.47 -6.51
N ARG A 7 -22.36 -3.32 -7.59
CA ARG A 7 -22.84 -3.51 -8.98
C ARG A 7 -22.27 -4.73 -9.69
N THR A 8 -21.44 -5.51 -9.02
CA THR A 8 -20.80 -6.69 -9.60
C THR A 8 -21.41 -7.95 -9.01
N GLU A 9 -21.76 -8.92 -9.86
CA GLU A 9 -22.25 -10.23 -9.43
C GLU A 9 -21.21 -10.94 -8.55
N ARG A 10 -21.67 -11.78 -7.63
CA ARG A 10 -20.83 -12.42 -6.61
C ARG A 10 -19.64 -13.17 -7.22
N ALA A 11 -19.85 -13.85 -8.34
CA ALA A 11 -18.80 -14.61 -9.06
C ALA A 11 -17.73 -13.70 -9.68
N GLU A 12 -18.08 -12.49 -10.12
CA GLU A 12 -17.19 -11.56 -10.79
C GLU A 12 -16.58 -10.49 -9.87
N ARG A 13 -17.13 -10.36 -8.66
CA ARG A 13 -16.75 -9.32 -7.69
C ARG A 13 -15.25 -9.35 -7.35
N THR A 14 -14.70 -10.54 -7.11
CA THR A 14 -13.27 -10.70 -6.80
C THR A 14 -12.41 -10.20 -7.96
N LYS A 15 -12.79 -10.53 -9.20
CA LYS A 15 -12.10 -10.08 -10.42
C LYS A 15 -12.18 -8.56 -10.57
N ALA A 16 -13.36 -7.97 -10.38
CA ALA A 16 -13.57 -6.53 -10.49
C ALA A 16 -12.77 -5.74 -9.43
N LEU A 17 -12.75 -6.22 -8.19
CA LEU A 17 -11.99 -5.59 -7.11
C LEU A 17 -10.46 -5.76 -7.29
N SER A 18 -10.01 -6.90 -7.82
CA SER A 18 -8.58 -7.10 -8.14
C SER A 18 -8.14 -6.19 -9.29
N MET A 19 -8.97 -5.99 -10.31
CA MET A 19 -8.70 -5.03 -11.39
C MET A 19 -8.58 -3.59 -10.85
N LEU A 20 -9.46 -3.20 -9.93
CA LEU A 20 -9.41 -1.90 -9.28
C LEU A 20 -8.13 -1.73 -8.44
N ALA A 21 -7.73 -2.75 -7.70
CA ALA A 21 -6.48 -2.74 -6.94
C ALA A 21 -5.25 -2.70 -7.86
N SER A 22 -5.30 -3.40 -8.99
CA SER A 22 -4.23 -3.41 -10.00
C SER A 22 -4.02 -2.03 -10.64
N SER A 23 -5.08 -1.22 -10.78
CA SER A 23 -4.96 0.14 -11.34
C SER A 23 -4.05 1.04 -10.48
N PHE A 24 -4.07 0.87 -9.16
CA PHE A 24 -3.14 1.57 -8.27
C PHE A 24 -1.68 1.14 -8.53
N GLY A 25 -1.44 -0.18 -8.70
CA GLY A 25 -0.12 -0.70 -9.05
C GLY A 25 0.40 -0.14 -10.37
N VAL A 26 -0.45 -0.13 -11.40
CA VAL A 26 -0.11 0.46 -12.71
C VAL A 26 0.21 1.95 -12.58
N GLY A 27 -0.58 2.71 -11.82
CA GLY A 27 -0.34 4.13 -11.57
C GLY A 27 1.00 4.41 -10.90
N THR A 28 1.42 3.57 -9.95
CA THR A 28 2.72 3.71 -9.27
C THR A 28 3.92 3.42 -10.18
N VAL A 29 3.74 2.62 -11.23
CA VAL A 29 4.78 2.37 -12.24
C VAL A 29 4.82 3.48 -13.27
N ILE A 30 3.66 3.80 -13.86
CA ILE A 30 3.57 4.77 -14.96
C ILE A 30 3.85 6.19 -14.45
N GLY A 31 3.40 6.55 -13.25
CA GLY A 31 3.56 7.90 -12.71
C GLY A 31 4.99 8.42 -12.76
N PRO A 32 5.94 7.80 -12.03
CA PRO A 32 7.34 8.21 -12.06
C PRO A 32 7.97 8.10 -13.44
N ALA A 33 7.64 7.04 -14.22
CA ALA A 33 8.18 6.83 -15.55
C ALA A 33 7.79 7.93 -16.53
N THR A 34 6.61 8.50 -16.40
CA THR A 34 6.10 9.52 -17.32
C THR A 34 6.36 10.94 -16.85
N ALA A 35 6.67 11.15 -15.57
CA ALA A 35 6.85 12.48 -14.99
C ALA A 35 7.88 13.33 -15.75
N HIS A 36 8.98 12.75 -16.23
CA HIS A 36 10.00 13.47 -16.96
C HIS A 36 9.53 13.98 -18.35
N TYR A 37 8.57 13.34 -18.99
CA TYR A 37 8.02 13.83 -20.26
C TYR A 37 7.23 15.12 -20.12
N PHE A 38 6.78 15.44 -18.91
CA PHE A 38 6.04 16.67 -18.63
C PHE A 38 6.92 17.82 -18.15
N LEU A 39 8.24 17.61 -18.15
CA LEU A 39 9.24 18.65 -17.88
C LEU A 39 9.51 19.45 -19.15
N PHE A 40 8.66 20.40 -19.51
CA PHE A 40 8.82 21.20 -20.74
C PHE A 40 8.61 22.71 -20.47
N PRO A 41 9.26 23.58 -21.23
CA PRO A 41 8.98 25.02 -21.17
C PRO A 41 7.53 25.32 -21.55
N PRO A 42 6.84 26.28 -20.90
CA PRO A 42 7.34 27.20 -19.88
C PRO A 42 7.22 26.67 -18.42
N PHE A 43 6.69 25.48 -18.22
CA PHE A 43 6.30 25.00 -16.89
C PHE A 43 7.46 24.41 -16.06
N GLY A 44 8.56 24.02 -16.69
CA GLY A 44 9.73 23.50 -15.99
C GLY A 44 9.41 22.36 -15.02
N LEU A 45 9.94 22.43 -13.81
CA LEU A 45 9.72 21.43 -12.76
C LEU A 45 8.26 21.37 -12.26
N ALA A 46 7.45 22.41 -12.52
CA ALA A 46 6.03 22.39 -12.20
C ALA A 46 5.19 21.61 -13.23
N GLY A 47 5.75 21.29 -14.41
CA GLY A 47 5.05 20.60 -15.49
C GLY A 47 4.35 19.31 -15.04
N PRO A 48 5.04 18.35 -14.39
CA PRO A 48 4.40 17.14 -13.88
C PRO A 48 3.23 17.41 -12.93
N LEU A 49 3.37 18.37 -12.01
CA LEU A 49 2.30 18.72 -11.06
C LEU A 49 1.07 19.27 -11.77
N ILE A 50 1.26 20.16 -12.76
CA ILE A 50 0.18 20.75 -13.56
C ILE A 50 -0.51 19.65 -14.38
N MET A 51 0.25 18.78 -15.02
CA MET A 51 -0.31 17.69 -15.83
C MET A 51 -1.11 16.69 -14.97
N PHE A 52 -0.58 16.28 -13.82
CA PHE A 52 -1.31 15.38 -12.91
C PHE A 52 -2.55 16.05 -12.32
N ALA A 53 -2.50 17.36 -12.02
CA ALA A 53 -3.68 18.13 -11.62
C ALA A 53 -4.74 18.16 -12.74
N ALA A 54 -4.33 18.38 -13.99
CA ALA A 54 -5.22 18.36 -15.14
C ALA A 54 -5.86 16.97 -15.34
N PHE A 55 -5.07 15.88 -15.22
CA PHE A 55 -5.60 14.51 -15.24
C PHE A 55 -6.60 14.28 -14.10
N GLY A 56 -6.32 14.76 -12.89
CA GLY A 56 -7.24 14.68 -11.76
C GLY A 56 -8.57 15.36 -12.06
N VAL A 57 -8.54 16.57 -12.61
CA VAL A 57 -9.75 17.30 -13.03
C VAL A 57 -10.49 16.55 -14.15
N ALA A 58 -9.77 16.05 -15.15
CA ALA A 58 -10.38 15.27 -16.24
C ALA A 58 -11.07 14.00 -15.72
N VAL A 59 -10.45 13.28 -14.77
CA VAL A 59 -11.06 12.13 -14.11
C VAL A 59 -12.30 12.53 -13.32
N LEU A 60 -12.28 13.65 -12.58
CA LEU A 60 -13.45 14.16 -11.86
C LEU A 60 -14.61 14.47 -12.81
N ILE A 61 -14.33 15.14 -13.93
CA ILE A 61 -15.34 15.42 -14.96
C ILE A 61 -15.89 14.13 -15.55
N ALA A 62 -15.01 13.19 -15.91
CA ALA A 62 -15.41 11.90 -16.46
C ALA A 62 -16.30 11.11 -15.47
N LEU A 63 -15.94 11.09 -14.20
CA LEU A 63 -16.75 10.47 -13.15
C LEU A 63 -18.09 11.17 -12.97
N HIS A 64 -18.12 12.50 -13.00
CA HIS A 64 -19.37 13.26 -12.88
C HIS A 64 -20.33 13.01 -14.05
N VAL A 65 -19.78 12.83 -15.26
CA VAL A 65 -20.59 12.61 -16.48
C VAL A 65 -21.00 11.15 -16.65
N GLN A 66 -20.11 10.21 -16.31
CA GLN A 66 -20.33 8.78 -16.60
C GLN A 66 -20.93 8.01 -15.42
N LEU A 67 -20.73 8.46 -14.18
CA LEU A 67 -21.36 7.84 -13.04
C LEU A 67 -22.79 8.36 -12.92
N PRO A 68 -23.81 7.47 -13.02
CA PRO A 68 -25.18 7.87 -12.77
C PRO A 68 -25.33 8.37 -11.33
N ASN A 69 -26.19 9.39 -11.14
CA ASN A 69 -26.59 9.85 -9.83
C ASN A 69 -27.32 8.72 -9.10
N ASP A 70 -26.57 7.91 -8.39
CA ASP A 70 -27.10 6.84 -7.55
C ASP A 70 -27.55 7.48 -6.23
N THR A 71 -28.84 7.74 -6.12
CA THR A 71 -29.44 7.82 -4.79
C THR A 71 -29.54 6.39 -4.30
N PRO A 72 -28.69 5.95 -3.35
CA PRO A 72 -28.78 4.59 -2.85
C PRO A 72 -30.17 4.41 -2.25
N ARG A 73 -30.89 3.37 -2.68
CA ARG A 73 -32.15 2.95 -2.05
C ARG A 73 -31.88 2.80 -0.56
N PHE A 74 -32.86 3.11 0.27
CA PHE A 74 -32.71 3.07 1.74
C PHE A 74 -32.14 1.72 2.24
N GLU A 75 -32.55 0.63 1.61
CA GLU A 75 -32.03 -0.73 1.83
C GLU A 75 -30.53 -0.87 1.48
N ALA A 76 -30.08 -0.20 0.44
CA ALA A 76 -28.67 -0.17 0.08
C ALA A 76 -27.82 0.72 1.01
N ARG A 77 -28.40 1.64 1.77
CA ARG A 77 -27.66 2.44 2.74
C ARG A 77 -27.11 1.61 3.91
N GLY A 78 -27.82 0.56 4.32
CA GLY A 78 -27.29 -0.41 5.28
C GLY A 78 -26.24 -1.35 4.67
N ALA A 79 -26.39 -1.71 3.39
CA ALA A 79 -25.46 -2.56 2.66
C ALA A 79 -24.21 -1.81 2.13
N ILE A 80 -24.27 -0.50 2.03
CA ILE A 80 -23.14 0.42 1.68
C ILE A 80 -22.31 0.74 2.93
N ALA A 81 -22.39 -0.03 3.98
CA ALA A 81 -21.25 -0.06 4.87
C ALA A 81 -20.05 -0.43 3.98
N ALA A 82 -19.24 0.52 3.69
CA ALA A 82 -18.10 0.74 2.79
C ALA A 82 -17.20 -0.47 2.43
N TYR A 83 -17.63 -1.72 2.56
CA TYR A 83 -16.77 -2.89 2.52
C TYR A 83 -17.37 -3.98 1.63
N PRO A 84 -16.55 -4.56 0.75
CA PRO A 84 -16.99 -5.61 -0.18
C PRO A 84 -17.66 -6.81 0.46
N ASN A 85 -17.36 -7.07 1.74
CA ASN A 85 -17.90 -8.23 2.45
C ASN A 85 -19.23 -7.99 3.16
N SER A 86 -19.63 -6.75 3.44
CA SER A 86 -20.92 -6.47 4.08
C SER A 86 -22.12 -6.66 3.12
N ALA A 87 -21.89 -6.51 1.81
CA ALA A 87 -22.93 -6.79 0.82
C ALA A 87 -23.23 -8.28 0.64
N SER A 88 -22.33 -9.18 1.06
CA SER A 88 -22.55 -10.63 0.96
C SER A 88 -23.38 -11.21 2.12
N MET A 89 -23.54 -10.45 3.21
CA MET A 89 -24.30 -10.91 4.39
C MET A 89 -25.79 -10.70 4.29
N ASN A 90 -26.26 -9.82 3.40
CA ASN A 90 -27.67 -9.49 3.26
C ASN A 90 -28.31 -10.05 1.98
N SER A 91 -27.71 -11.05 1.33
CA SER A 91 -28.37 -11.77 0.23
C SER A 91 -29.42 -12.73 0.80
N PRO A 92 -30.65 -12.68 0.32
CA PRO A 92 -31.75 -13.56 0.78
C PRO A 92 -31.54 -15.04 0.45
N ASP A 93 -30.48 -15.41 -0.25
CA ASP A 93 -30.23 -16.78 -0.73
C ASP A 93 -29.29 -17.60 0.17
N THR A 94 -29.03 -17.17 1.39
CA THR A 94 -28.35 -18.02 2.38
C THR A 94 -29.38 -18.84 3.16
N GLU A 95 -30.00 -19.80 2.50
CA GLU A 95 -30.59 -20.98 3.12
C GLU A 95 -29.46 -21.91 3.61
N ASP A 96 -28.74 -21.51 4.62
CA ASP A 96 -28.04 -22.40 5.54
C ASP A 96 -28.23 -21.84 6.92
N VAL A 97 -29.41 -22.20 7.43
CA VAL A 97 -29.82 -21.95 8.81
C VAL A 97 -29.19 -23.00 9.68
N ASP A 98 -27.98 -22.72 10.14
CA ASP A 98 -27.47 -23.34 11.36
C ASP A 98 -27.49 -22.31 12.49
N GLY A 99 -28.33 -22.59 13.43
CA GLY A 99 -28.42 -22.36 14.87
C GLY A 99 -27.97 -21.02 15.51
N ASP A 100 -27.35 -20.08 14.82
CA ASP A 100 -26.81 -18.85 15.40
C ASP A 100 -27.55 -17.59 14.91
N ALA A 101 -28.72 -17.74 14.37
CA ALA A 101 -29.52 -16.70 13.70
C ALA A 101 -30.04 -15.58 14.62
N LEU A 102 -29.88 -15.68 15.94
CA LEU A 102 -30.32 -14.65 16.88
C LEU A 102 -29.25 -13.60 17.21
N GLY A 103 -27.98 -13.82 16.82
CA GLY A 103 -26.89 -12.87 17.05
C GLY A 103 -26.62 -11.87 15.91
N SER A 104 -27.30 -12.03 14.75
CA SER A 104 -26.89 -11.33 13.50
C SER A 104 -27.71 -10.09 13.13
N VAL A 105 -28.57 -9.60 14.00
CA VAL A 105 -29.43 -8.42 13.71
C VAL A 105 -28.83 -7.10 14.17
N LEU A 106 -27.55 -7.09 14.61
CA LEU A 106 -26.88 -5.83 14.87
C LEU A 106 -26.39 -5.25 13.54
N PRO A 107 -26.71 -3.98 13.22
CA PRO A 107 -26.24 -3.35 12.00
C PRO A 107 -24.70 -3.39 11.96
N ALA A 108 -24.13 -3.77 10.82
CA ALA A 108 -22.69 -3.91 10.59
C ALA A 108 -21.88 -2.63 10.89
N SER A 109 -22.57 -1.52 11.20
CA SER A 109 -21.99 -0.24 11.59
C SER A 109 -21.53 -0.17 13.06
N GLU A 110 -21.80 -1.17 13.89
CA GLU A 110 -21.52 -1.10 15.34
C GLU A 110 -20.34 -1.95 15.82
N VAL A 111 -19.79 -2.82 14.96
CA VAL A 111 -18.63 -3.62 15.38
C VAL A 111 -17.35 -2.79 15.21
N ARG A 112 -17.03 -1.97 16.21
CA ARG A 112 -15.76 -1.27 16.29
C ARG A 112 -14.79 -2.06 17.15
N LEU A 113 -13.83 -2.71 16.52
CA LEU A 113 -12.74 -3.36 17.23
C LEU A 113 -11.82 -2.30 17.86
N PRO A 114 -11.34 -2.51 19.08
CA PRO A 114 -10.29 -1.65 19.63
C PRO A 114 -9.01 -1.79 18.81
N TRP A 115 -8.23 -0.71 18.64
CA TRP A 115 -6.94 -0.74 17.94
C TRP A 115 -5.94 -1.74 18.55
N ARG A 116 -6.14 -2.09 19.83
CA ARG A 116 -5.31 -3.02 20.61
C ARG A 116 -5.92 -4.42 20.72
N ASP A 117 -6.88 -4.76 19.84
CA ASP A 117 -7.39 -6.14 19.78
C ASP A 117 -6.22 -7.11 19.54
N GLU A 118 -6.03 -8.06 20.44
CA GLU A 118 -4.87 -8.96 20.49
C GLU A 118 -4.70 -9.76 19.21
N ARG A 119 -5.80 -10.06 18.50
CA ARG A 119 -5.81 -10.84 17.26
C ARG A 119 -5.13 -10.09 16.10
N MET A 120 -5.36 -8.80 15.97
CA MET A 120 -4.89 -8.00 14.83
C MET A 120 -3.80 -6.97 15.18
N ALA A 121 -3.61 -6.62 16.43
CA ALA A 121 -2.71 -5.54 16.86
C ALA A 121 -1.29 -5.74 16.34
N SER A 122 -0.77 -6.97 16.41
CA SER A 122 0.57 -7.29 15.90
C SER A 122 0.71 -7.05 14.40
N TRP A 123 -0.32 -7.36 13.62
CA TRP A 123 -0.33 -7.11 12.19
C TRP A 123 -0.41 -5.61 11.88
N LEU A 124 -1.22 -4.85 12.63
CA LEU A 124 -1.32 -3.40 12.48
C LEU A 124 -0.02 -2.69 12.84
N ILE A 125 0.66 -3.13 13.91
CA ILE A 125 1.97 -2.61 14.31
C ILE A 125 3.01 -2.92 13.22
N ALA A 126 3.00 -4.13 12.66
CA ALA A 126 3.86 -4.45 11.53
C ALA A 126 3.61 -3.52 10.35
N GLY A 127 2.34 -3.32 9.97
CA GLY A 127 1.95 -2.39 8.91
C GLY A 127 2.38 -0.95 9.16
N LEU A 128 2.27 -0.49 10.42
CA LEU A 128 2.71 0.84 10.83
C LEU A 128 4.24 1.01 10.63
N ILE A 129 5.02 0.08 11.15
CA ILE A 129 6.49 0.13 11.06
C ILE A 129 6.94 0.02 9.59
N GLY A 130 6.49 -1.01 8.87
CA GLY A 130 6.89 -1.22 7.49
C GLY A 130 6.36 -0.15 6.53
N GLY A 131 5.15 0.36 6.78
CA GLY A 131 4.59 1.47 6.00
C GLY A 131 5.38 2.77 6.16
N HIS A 132 5.80 3.11 7.39
CA HIS A 132 6.67 4.27 7.63
C HIS A 132 8.05 4.07 7.00
N ALA A 133 8.66 2.90 7.14
CA ALA A 133 9.93 2.58 6.51
C ALA A 133 9.87 2.76 4.98
N GLN A 134 8.82 2.24 4.35
CA GLN A 134 8.58 2.40 2.92
C GLN A 134 8.39 3.87 2.52
N ALA A 135 7.59 4.62 3.27
CA ALA A 135 7.30 6.02 2.95
C ALA A 135 8.55 6.92 3.12
N ILE A 136 9.40 6.63 4.11
CA ILE A 136 10.67 7.35 4.28
C ILE A 136 11.59 7.13 3.07
N ILE A 137 11.85 5.89 2.68
CA ILE A 137 12.78 5.61 1.57
C ILE A 137 12.27 6.19 0.26
N LEU A 138 10.95 6.12 0.00
CA LEU A 138 10.33 6.76 -1.16
C LEU A 138 10.50 8.29 -1.14
N GLY A 139 10.41 8.90 0.04
CA GLY A 139 10.56 10.35 0.21
C GLY A 139 11.98 10.84 -0.01
N VAL A 140 13.00 10.02 0.29
CA VAL A 140 14.41 10.46 0.25
C VAL A 140 15.18 9.98 -0.97
N VAL A 141 14.74 8.94 -1.68
CA VAL A 141 15.51 8.33 -2.77
C VAL A 141 15.87 9.33 -3.88
N GLY A 142 14.97 10.26 -4.20
CA GLY A 142 15.24 11.30 -5.19
C GLY A 142 16.35 12.27 -4.78
N PHE A 143 16.39 12.65 -3.50
CA PHE A 143 17.46 13.47 -2.93
C PHE A 143 18.78 12.71 -2.91
N LEU A 144 18.76 11.43 -2.50
CA LEU A 144 19.95 10.58 -2.53
C LEU A 144 20.56 10.49 -3.92
N VAL A 145 19.73 10.23 -4.94
CA VAL A 145 20.19 10.15 -6.34
C VAL A 145 20.84 11.46 -6.78
N ARG A 146 20.18 12.60 -6.52
CA ARG A 146 20.73 13.92 -6.85
C ARG A 146 22.08 14.17 -6.19
N ASP A 147 22.17 13.89 -4.89
CA ASP A 147 23.35 14.22 -4.08
C ASP A 147 24.53 13.28 -4.42
N ARG A 148 24.27 11.97 -4.51
CA ARG A 148 25.31 10.96 -4.80
C ARG A 148 25.85 11.00 -6.22
N LEU A 149 25.03 11.43 -7.20
CA LEU A 149 25.46 11.58 -8.58
C LEU A 149 25.97 13.00 -8.91
N GLY A 150 26.02 13.90 -7.91
CA GLY A 150 26.50 15.27 -8.10
C GLY A 150 25.66 16.10 -9.07
N LEU A 151 24.34 15.91 -9.06
CA LEU A 151 23.41 16.52 -10.02
C LEU A 151 22.77 17.82 -9.51
N HIS A 152 23.40 18.52 -8.57
CA HIS A 152 22.84 19.75 -7.98
C HIS A 152 22.58 20.86 -9.01
N ASP A 153 23.49 21.04 -9.95
CA ASP A 153 23.40 22.07 -11.00
C ASP A 153 22.67 21.58 -12.26
N ARG A 154 22.21 20.32 -12.27
CA ARG A 154 21.58 19.67 -13.41
C ARG A 154 20.21 19.07 -13.04
N PRO A 155 19.20 19.92 -12.75
CA PRO A 155 17.92 19.47 -12.21
C PRO A 155 17.18 18.49 -13.14
N TRP A 156 17.32 18.63 -14.46
CA TRP A 156 16.72 17.73 -15.44
C TRP A 156 17.28 16.31 -15.35
N GLU A 157 18.60 16.19 -15.28
CA GLU A 157 19.28 14.92 -15.14
C GLU A 157 18.95 14.26 -13.78
N ALA A 158 18.86 15.07 -12.73
CA ALA A 158 18.47 14.59 -11.40
C ALA A 158 17.06 14.00 -11.40
N VAL A 159 16.10 14.67 -12.05
CA VAL A 159 14.72 14.16 -12.17
C VAL A 159 14.66 12.91 -13.03
N GLN A 160 15.38 12.86 -14.15
CA GLN A 160 15.44 11.67 -14.99
C GLN A 160 16.05 10.48 -14.26
N ALA A 161 17.19 10.65 -13.60
CA ALA A 161 17.84 9.59 -12.85
C ALA A 161 16.97 9.09 -11.70
N SER A 162 16.36 10.00 -10.93
CA SER A 162 15.44 9.65 -9.86
C SER A 162 14.19 8.93 -10.36
N GLY A 163 13.63 9.39 -11.48
CA GLY A 163 12.48 8.77 -12.14
C GLY A 163 12.78 7.34 -12.60
N LEU A 164 13.97 7.08 -13.15
CA LEU A 164 14.40 5.74 -13.54
C LEU A 164 14.58 4.82 -12.32
N VAL A 165 15.19 5.29 -11.25
CA VAL A 165 15.31 4.51 -10.00
C VAL A 165 13.93 4.15 -9.46
N MET A 166 13.00 5.11 -9.42
CA MET A 166 11.62 4.87 -8.98
C MET A 166 10.87 3.90 -9.90
N LEU A 167 11.07 4.00 -11.22
CA LEU A 167 10.50 3.06 -12.18
C LEU A 167 10.98 1.62 -11.95
N ILE A 168 12.30 1.45 -11.77
CA ILE A 168 12.89 0.13 -11.48
C ILE A 168 12.30 -0.43 -10.18
N GLY A 169 12.19 0.38 -9.13
CA GLY A 169 11.55 -0.03 -7.87
C GLY A 169 10.08 -0.39 -8.03
N ALA A 170 9.33 0.37 -8.84
CA ALA A 170 7.92 0.09 -9.11
C ALA A 170 7.75 -1.24 -9.87
N MET A 171 8.61 -1.50 -10.87
CA MET A 171 8.62 -2.79 -11.58
C MET A 171 8.97 -3.96 -10.65
N ALA A 172 9.94 -3.77 -9.74
CA ALA A 172 10.26 -4.77 -8.72
C ALA A 172 9.08 -5.04 -7.77
N THR A 173 8.34 -4.01 -7.39
CA THR A 173 7.11 -4.15 -6.60
C THR A 173 6.03 -4.95 -7.35
N LEU A 174 5.82 -4.69 -8.64
CA LEU A 174 4.89 -5.45 -9.47
C LEU A 174 5.33 -6.90 -9.63
N LEU A 175 6.62 -7.15 -9.83
CA LEU A 175 7.19 -8.50 -9.89
C LEU A 175 6.91 -9.26 -8.57
N ALA A 176 7.04 -8.60 -7.42
CA ALA A 176 6.70 -9.20 -6.14
C ALA A 176 5.21 -9.58 -6.09
N GLN A 177 4.32 -8.66 -6.46
CA GLN A 177 2.87 -8.82 -6.30
C GLN A 177 2.25 -9.78 -7.33
N TRP A 178 2.66 -9.69 -8.58
CA TRP A 178 2.08 -10.48 -9.68
C TRP A 178 2.87 -11.74 -10.01
N GLY A 179 4.17 -11.75 -9.70
CA GLY A 179 5.06 -12.90 -9.93
C GLY A 179 5.26 -13.74 -8.67
N LEU A 180 5.98 -13.20 -7.70
CA LEU A 180 6.48 -13.99 -6.56
C LEU A 180 5.37 -14.46 -5.61
N ILE A 181 4.39 -13.61 -5.28
CA ILE A 181 3.31 -13.99 -4.36
C ILE A 181 2.49 -15.16 -4.93
N PRO A 182 1.98 -15.13 -6.18
CA PRO A 182 1.25 -16.26 -6.74
C PRO A 182 2.13 -17.50 -6.94
N MET A 183 3.37 -17.31 -7.42
CA MET A 183 4.28 -18.43 -7.72
C MET A 183 4.72 -19.19 -6.47
N LEU A 184 4.99 -18.49 -5.38
CA LEU A 184 5.49 -19.09 -4.14
C LEU A 184 4.37 -19.42 -3.15
N SER A 185 3.12 -19.06 -3.43
CA SER A 185 1.96 -19.28 -2.56
C SER A 185 2.25 -18.89 -1.10
N LEU A 186 2.88 -17.71 -0.90
CA LEU A 186 3.38 -17.27 0.39
C LEU A 186 2.24 -17.04 1.37
N ALA A 187 2.33 -17.69 2.54
CA ALA A 187 1.46 -17.35 3.67
C ALA A 187 1.72 -15.91 4.15
N ALA A 188 0.71 -15.26 4.75
CA ALA A 188 0.77 -13.87 5.19
C ALA A 188 2.02 -13.56 6.03
N ARG A 189 2.32 -14.41 7.03
CA ARG A 189 3.51 -14.27 7.89
C ARG A 189 4.82 -14.36 7.12
N SER A 190 4.96 -15.37 6.25
CA SER A 190 6.16 -15.55 5.43
C SER A 190 6.37 -14.38 4.47
N SER A 191 5.30 -13.87 3.90
CA SER A 191 5.31 -12.70 3.02
C SER A 191 5.81 -11.44 3.75
N VAL A 192 5.34 -11.19 4.98
CA VAL A 192 5.79 -10.07 5.82
C VAL A 192 7.27 -10.21 6.18
N LEU A 193 7.69 -11.37 6.67
CA LEU A 193 9.07 -11.58 7.15
C LEU A 193 10.07 -11.56 5.99
N LEU A 194 9.79 -12.26 4.90
CA LEU A 194 10.63 -12.25 3.70
C LEU A 194 10.68 -10.85 3.09
N GLY A 195 9.52 -10.19 3.02
CA GLY A 195 9.44 -8.81 2.56
C GLY A 195 10.28 -7.85 3.40
N ALA A 196 10.21 -7.95 4.73
CA ALA A 196 11.01 -7.13 5.63
C ALA A 196 12.52 -7.40 5.50
N ILE A 197 12.94 -8.66 5.31
CA ILE A 197 14.34 -9.02 5.10
C ILE A 197 14.86 -8.40 3.80
N LEU A 198 14.14 -8.56 2.69
CA LEU A 198 14.52 -7.96 1.41
C LEU A 198 14.52 -6.43 1.46
N ALA A 199 13.52 -5.83 2.13
CA ALA A 199 13.48 -4.39 2.33
C ALA A 199 14.69 -3.90 3.14
N LEU A 200 15.09 -4.63 4.19
CA LEU A 200 16.28 -4.30 4.99
C LEU A 200 17.56 -4.36 4.14
N LEU A 201 17.78 -5.47 3.44
CA LEU A 201 18.97 -5.64 2.60
C LEU A 201 19.04 -4.60 1.49
N GLY A 202 17.92 -4.35 0.82
CA GLY A 202 17.83 -3.32 -0.22
C GLY A 202 18.04 -1.90 0.33
N THR A 203 17.52 -1.58 1.51
CA THR A 203 17.72 -0.29 2.17
C THR A 203 19.19 -0.07 2.53
N ILE A 204 19.85 -1.08 3.09
CA ILE A 204 21.28 -1.00 3.41
C ILE A 204 22.08 -0.77 2.13
N LEU A 205 21.84 -1.58 1.09
CA LEU A 205 22.53 -1.43 -0.20
C LEU A 205 22.30 -0.05 -0.82
N THR A 206 21.07 0.46 -0.79
CA THR A 206 20.77 1.82 -1.27
C THR A 206 21.56 2.88 -0.51
N GLY A 207 21.61 2.78 0.83
CA GLY A 207 22.27 3.75 1.70
C GLY A 207 23.79 3.78 1.57
N ILE A 208 24.43 2.66 1.25
CA ILE A 208 25.90 2.59 1.08
C ILE A 208 26.38 2.81 -0.35
N SER A 209 25.47 2.78 -1.33
CA SER A 209 25.83 2.92 -2.75
C SER A 209 26.09 4.37 -3.14
N HIS A 210 27.08 4.59 -4.00
CA HIS A 210 27.49 5.93 -4.46
C HIS A 210 27.27 6.14 -5.96
N ASP A 211 26.82 5.13 -6.68
CA ASP A 211 26.60 5.17 -8.11
C ASP A 211 25.15 4.79 -8.48
N PHE A 212 24.75 5.10 -9.70
CA PHE A 212 23.39 4.87 -10.19
C PHE A 212 22.98 3.40 -10.12
N TYR A 213 23.85 2.49 -10.47
CA TYR A 213 23.54 1.06 -10.55
C TYR A 213 23.34 0.45 -9.17
N GLY A 214 24.23 0.81 -8.23
CA GLY A 214 24.14 0.37 -6.84
C GLY A 214 22.86 0.89 -6.16
N ILE A 215 22.55 2.19 -6.32
CA ILE A 215 21.34 2.80 -5.79
C ILE A 215 20.09 2.14 -6.40
N SER A 216 20.06 1.98 -7.73
CA SER A 216 18.92 1.36 -8.44
C SER A 216 18.70 -0.09 -8.01
N THR A 217 19.77 -0.87 -7.88
CA THR A 217 19.69 -2.28 -7.45
C THR A 217 19.22 -2.38 -6.00
N GLY A 218 19.79 -1.57 -5.11
CA GLY A 218 19.38 -1.53 -3.70
C GLY A 218 17.91 -1.15 -3.56
N PHE A 219 17.50 -0.10 -4.25
CA PHE A 219 16.12 0.36 -4.23
C PHE A 219 15.14 -0.63 -4.87
N ALA A 220 15.56 -1.36 -5.92
CA ALA A 220 14.76 -2.44 -6.50
C ALA A 220 14.55 -3.59 -5.50
N ILE A 221 15.59 -4.02 -4.80
CA ILE A 221 15.50 -5.07 -3.78
C ILE A 221 14.61 -4.61 -2.61
N ALA A 222 14.77 -3.36 -2.15
CA ALA A 222 13.92 -2.78 -1.12
C ALA A 222 12.45 -2.75 -1.55
N SER A 223 12.18 -2.29 -2.78
CA SER A 223 10.85 -2.18 -3.35
C SER A 223 10.18 -3.55 -3.56
N LEU A 224 10.95 -4.56 -3.98
CA LEU A 224 10.49 -5.95 -4.06
C LEU A 224 10.11 -6.45 -2.67
N GLY A 225 10.91 -6.15 -1.64
CA GLY A 225 10.61 -6.46 -0.25
C GLY A 225 9.31 -5.82 0.22
N PHE A 226 9.13 -4.53 0.02
CA PHE A 226 7.88 -3.83 0.38
C PHE A 226 6.67 -4.31 -0.45
N GLY A 227 6.91 -4.75 -1.69
CA GLY A 227 5.92 -5.37 -2.56
C GLY A 227 5.36 -6.68 -2.01
N LEU A 228 6.17 -7.49 -1.32
CA LEU A 228 5.76 -8.69 -0.59
C LEU A 228 5.14 -8.34 0.76
N PHE A 229 5.73 -7.38 1.47
CA PHE A 229 5.36 -6.99 2.82
C PHE A 229 3.92 -6.49 2.92
N ARG A 230 3.55 -5.56 2.04
CA ARG A 230 2.27 -4.84 2.12
C ARG A 230 1.05 -5.76 1.96
N PRO A 231 0.94 -6.63 0.96
CA PRO A 231 -0.15 -7.61 0.89
C PRO A 231 -0.13 -8.58 2.07
N GLY A 232 1.07 -8.97 2.54
CA GLY A 232 1.24 -9.91 3.64
C GLY A 232 0.62 -9.41 4.94
N PHE A 233 0.93 -8.17 5.38
CA PHE A 233 0.35 -7.66 6.62
C PHE A 233 -1.16 -7.38 6.48
N THR A 234 -1.61 -6.92 5.30
CA THR A 234 -3.02 -6.69 5.03
C THR A 234 -3.82 -8.00 5.11
N ALA A 235 -3.32 -9.05 4.46
CA ALA A 235 -3.94 -10.37 4.52
C ALA A 235 -3.92 -10.94 5.94
N GLY A 236 -2.77 -10.82 6.65
CA GLY A 236 -2.65 -11.28 8.03
C GLY A 236 -3.62 -10.59 8.98
N ALA A 237 -3.75 -9.28 8.91
CA ALA A 237 -4.71 -8.53 9.71
C ALA A 237 -6.17 -8.92 9.39
N SER A 238 -6.49 -9.13 8.12
CA SER A 238 -7.83 -9.55 7.68
C SER A 238 -8.16 -10.99 8.12
N LEU A 239 -7.20 -11.91 8.03
CA LEU A 239 -7.37 -13.30 8.45
C LEU A 239 -7.43 -13.48 9.98
N ALA A 240 -6.91 -12.52 10.73
CA ALA A 240 -6.89 -12.57 12.20
C ALA A 240 -8.25 -12.30 12.84
N VAL A 241 -9.24 -11.84 12.08
CA VAL A 241 -10.57 -11.44 12.56
C VAL A 241 -11.68 -12.16 11.80
N ARG A 242 -12.88 -12.14 12.37
CA ARG A 242 -14.07 -12.76 11.75
C ARG A 242 -14.52 -11.96 10.52
N ARG A 243 -15.26 -12.61 9.62
CA ARG A 243 -15.74 -11.99 8.36
C ARG A 243 -16.48 -10.67 8.56
N HIS A 244 -17.34 -10.58 9.56
CA HIS A 244 -18.13 -9.37 9.86
C HIS A 244 -17.29 -8.22 10.45
N GLU A 245 -16.09 -8.51 10.95
CA GLU A 245 -15.14 -7.53 11.52
C GLU A 245 -14.14 -6.97 10.47
N GLN A 246 -14.02 -7.63 9.31
CA GLN A 246 -13.01 -7.29 8.28
C GLN A 246 -13.16 -5.87 7.73
N GLY A 247 -14.36 -5.32 7.75
CA GLY A 247 -14.62 -3.95 7.35
C GLY A 247 -13.90 -2.92 8.22
N ASP A 248 -13.99 -3.08 9.54
CA ASP A 248 -13.32 -2.19 10.50
C ASP A 248 -11.80 -2.31 10.41
N VAL A 249 -11.28 -3.53 10.24
CA VAL A 249 -9.84 -3.78 10.03
C VAL A 249 -9.34 -3.12 8.76
N ALA A 250 -10.09 -3.20 7.65
CA ALA A 250 -9.73 -2.54 6.40
C ALA A 250 -9.65 -1.00 6.57
N GLY A 251 -10.57 -0.41 7.34
CA GLY A 251 -10.52 1.00 7.72
C GLY A 251 -9.26 1.36 8.51
N LYS A 252 -8.88 0.53 9.48
CA LYS A 252 -7.65 0.71 10.26
C LYS A 252 -6.39 0.59 9.42
N ILE A 253 -6.32 -0.40 8.52
CA ILE A 253 -5.23 -0.54 7.56
C ILE A 253 -5.11 0.70 6.66
N ALA A 254 -6.24 1.21 6.15
CA ALA A 254 -6.26 2.43 5.35
C ALA A 254 -5.75 3.65 6.13
N SER A 255 -6.13 3.77 7.40
CA SER A 255 -5.68 4.84 8.30
C SER A 255 -4.17 4.77 8.56
N ILE A 256 -3.62 3.58 8.82
CA ILE A 256 -2.18 3.36 9.00
C ILE A 256 -1.42 3.74 7.72
N ASN A 257 -1.89 3.28 6.57
CA ASN A 257 -1.27 3.61 5.30
C ASN A 257 -1.30 5.12 5.03
N GLY A 258 -2.45 5.78 5.29
CA GLY A 258 -2.57 7.23 5.14
C GLY A 258 -1.62 7.99 6.06
N ALA A 259 -1.57 7.63 7.34
CA ALA A 259 -0.68 8.26 8.32
C ALA A 259 0.81 8.13 7.94
N ALA A 260 1.22 6.95 7.45
CA ALA A 260 2.59 6.72 7.01
C ALA A 260 3.01 7.69 5.90
N TYR A 261 2.17 7.92 4.90
CA TYR A 261 2.50 8.81 3.78
C TYR A 261 2.39 10.30 4.09
N ILE A 262 1.74 10.69 5.20
CA ILE A 262 1.68 12.09 5.64
C ILE A 262 2.93 12.45 6.44
N VAL A 263 3.30 11.63 7.42
CA VAL A 263 4.31 11.98 8.42
C VAL A 263 5.70 11.50 8.00
N ALA A 264 5.83 10.26 7.55
CA ALA A 264 7.12 9.61 7.36
C ALA A 264 8.01 10.26 6.30
N PRO A 265 7.53 10.73 5.14
CA PRO A 265 8.39 11.42 4.17
C PRO A 265 9.00 12.69 4.74
N ALA A 266 8.21 13.49 5.49
CA ALA A 266 8.70 14.73 6.09
C ALA A 266 9.79 14.45 7.14
N VAL A 267 9.59 13.45 8.00
CA VAL A 267 10.60 13.01 8.98
C VAL A 267 11.84 12.48 8.26
N GLY A 268 11.65 11.68 7.20
CA GLY A 268 12.75 11.14 6.41
C GLY A 268 13.60 12.21 5.77
N VAL A 269 13.00 13.20 5.12
CA VAL A 269 13.70 14.31 4.48
C VAL A 269 14.41 15.20 5.52
N ALA A 270 13.75 15.49 6.64
CA ALA A 270 14.38 16.27 7.71
C ALA A 270 15.63 15.56 8.27
N LEU A 271 15.54 14.26 8.51
CA LEU A 271 16.65 13.45 9.01
C LEU A 271 17.75 13.33 7.95
N PHE A 272 17.40 13.14 6.68
CA PHE A 272 18.33 13.09 5.56
C PHE A 272 19.14 14.38 5.42
N ASN A 273 18.48 15.53 5.53
CA ASN A 273 19.15 16.84 5.47
C ASN A 273 20.06 17.11 6.69
N TYR A 274 19.73 16.56 7.85
CA TYR A 274 20.54 16.70 9.06
C TYR A 274 21.78 15.79 9.00
N TRP A 275 21.58 14.52 8.68
CA TRP A 275 22.63 13.52 8.53
C TRP A 275 22.12 12.35 7.68
N GLU A 276 22.53 12.34 6.42
CA GLU A 276 22.04 11.37 5.43
C GLU A 276 22.03 9.91 5.92
N PRO A 277 23.12 9.36 6.52
CA PRO A 277 23.13 7.97 6.97
C PRO A 277 22.10 7.67 8.05
N ALA A 278 21.72 8.65 8.88
CA ALA A 278 20.73 8.43 9.96
C ALA A 278 19.38 7.95 9.42
N THR A 279 18.99 8.43 8.23
CA THR A 279 17.75 8.00 7.59
C THR A 279 17.77 6.50 7.28
N PHE A 280 18.85 6.01 6.68
CA PHE A 280 19.00 4.58 6.33
C PHE A 280 19.18 3.71 7.58
N ILE A 281 19.86 4.23 8.60
CA ILE A 281 19.99 3.57 9.91
C ILE A 281 18.61 3.42 10.56
N LEU A 282 17.79 4.47 10.57
CA LEU A 282 16.44 4.44 11.15
C LEU A 282 15.55 3.41 10.45
N ILE A 283 15.53 3.42 9.10
CA ILE A 283 14.77 2.46 8.31
C ILE A 283 15.25 1.04 8.60
N SER A 284 16.57 0.82 8.56
CA SER A 284 17.18 -0.50 8.78
C SER A 284 16.92 -1.02 10.19
N ALA A 285 17.05 -0.18 11.21
CA ALA A 285 16.76 -0.52 12.60
C ALA A 285 15.27 -0.88 12.79
N SER A 286 14.37 -0.12 12.18
CA SER A 286 12.92 -0.38 12.21
C SER A 286 12.57 -1.73 11.56
N LEU A 287 13.16 -2.03 10.40
CA LEU A 287 12.94 -3.30 9.72
C LEU A 287 13.57 -4.47 10.45
N LEU A 288 14.77 -4.31 11.01
CA LEU A 288 15.42 -5.32 11.85
C LEU A 288 14.59 -5.63 13.11
N PHE A 289 14.11 -4.59 13.79
CA PHE A 289 13.18 -4.74 14.92
C PHE A 289 11.93 -5.53 14.49
N LEU A 290 11.34 -5.16 13.34
CA LEU A 290 10.16 -5.83 12.80
C LEU A 290 10.42 -7.31 12.51
N ILE A 291 11.58 -7.67 11.97
CA ILE A 291 11.96 -9.06 11.69
C ILE A 291 12.07 -9.85 13.00
N ILE A 292 12.80 -9.32 13.99
CA ILE A 292 13.03 -10.00 15.26
C ILE A 292 11.72 -10.16 16.04
N TRP A 293 10.97 -9.08 16.19
CA TRP A 293 9.71 -9.05 16.90
C TRP A 293 8.63 -9.84 16.17
N GLY A 294 8.51 -9.67 14.85
CA GLY A 294 7.48 -10.29 14.01
C GLY A 294 7.59 -11.80 13.95
N ARG A 295 8.78 -12.36 14.12
CA ARG A 295 8.97 -13.83 14.23
C ARG A 295 8.16 -14.44 15.38
N ARG A 296 7.88 -13.67 16.45
CA ARG A 296 7.13 -14.16 17.60
C ARG A 296 5.70 -13.61 17.64
N ALA A 297 5.50 -12.38 17.19
CA ALA A 297 4.26 -11.65 17.33
C ALA A 297 3.23 -11.89 16.20
N LEU A 298 3.70 -12.21 14.97
CA LEU A 298 2.82 -12.45 13.82
C LEU A 298 2.33 -13.90 13.82
N VAL A 299 1.28 -14.14 14.58
CA VAL A 299 0.61 -15.45 14.67
C VAL A 299 -0.80 -15.29 14.14
N LEU A 300 -1.28 -16.27 13.36
CA LEU A 300 -2.70 -16.38 13.01
C LEU A 300 -3.38 -17.27 14.05
N PRO A 301 -4.61 -16.93 14.49
CA PRO A 301 -5.37 -17.81 15.37
C PRO A 301 -5.64 -19.16 14.68
N GLU A 302 -5.58 -20.26 15.45
CA GLU A 302 -5.78 -21.62 14.95
C GLU A 302 -7.17 -21.86 14.34
N THR A 303 -8.12 -20.98 14.60
CA THR A 303 -9.50 -21.02 14.08
C THR A 303 -9.66 -20.43 12.67
N ALA A 304 -8.58 -20.01 12.01
CA ALA A 304 -8.60 -19.38 10.68
C ALA A 304 -8.30 -20.36 9.53
N VAL A 305 -8.26 -21.67 9.79
CA VAL A 305 -8.08 -22.75 8.80
C VAL A 305 -9.40 -23.42 8.54
#